data_8d77664b5c48f19ac12c5c8c60a89b99
#
_entry.id   8d77664b5c48f19ac12c5c8c60a89b99
#
_cell.length_a   1.000
_cell.length_b   1.000
_cell.length_c   1.000
_cell.angle_alpha   90.00
_cell.angle_beta   90.00
_cell.angle_gamma   90.00
#
_symmetry.space_group_name_H-M   'P 1'
#
loop_
_entity.id
_entity.type
_entity.pdbx_description
1 polymer ?
#
loop_
_entity_poly.entity_id
_entity_poly.type
_entity_poly.pdbx_seq_one_letter_code
_entity_poly.pdbx_strand_id
1 'polypeptide(L)'
;MREKTGIERLVTYLFDNEDALQSVEAEQAARMCILDEIGCGIYGSRTQDGQRIIKAAADLGSCGEIPVWGTGHLFAEDTAAMVNGALCHIRELDDVHYAILHTGAVCVPSALAAAQRCDS
;
A
#
# COMPACT_ATOMS: atom_id res chain seq x y z
N MET A 1 18.66 31.56 -10.89
CA MET A 1 17.51 30.63 -10.86
C MET A 1 17.70 29.70 -9.65
N ARG A 2 16.65 29.47 -8.88
CA ARG A 2 16.71 28.51 -7.75
C ARG A 2 16.85 27.10 -8.30
N GLU A 3 17.73 26.30 -7.72
CA GLU A 3 17.84 24.87 -8.05
C GLU A 3 16.58 24.13 -7.60
N LYS A 4 16.06 23.22 -8.42
CA LYS A 4 14.88 22.42 -8.08
C LYS A 4 15.21 21.47 -6.93
N THR A 5 14.31 21.36 -5.96
CA THR A 5 14.38 20.38 -4.88
C THR A 5 14.19 18.95 -5.42
N GLY A 6 14.55 17.93 -4.64
CA GLY A 6 14.33 16.53 -5.02
C GLY A 6 12.87 16.23 -5.36
N ILE A 7 11.93 16.75 -4.57
CA ILE A 7 10.47 16.58 -4.82
C ILE A 7 10.06 17.26 -6.11
N GLU A 8 10.50 18.51 -6.36
CA GLU A 8 10.17 19.22 -7.61
C GLU A 8 10.73 18.49 -8.84
N ARG A 9 11.90 17.86 -8.73
CA ARG A 9 12.48 17.03 -9.79
C ARG A 9 11.66 15.77 -10.04
N LEU A 10 11.26 15.06 -8.97
CA LEU A 10 10.43 13.87 -9.08
C LEU A 10 9.07 14.18 -9.71
N VAL A 11 8.37 15.18 -9.22
CA VAL A 11 7.07 15.61 -9.77
C VAL A 11 7.21 15.99 -11.25
N THR A 12 8.24 16.78 -11.62
CA THR A 12 8.51 17.11 -13.03
C THR A 12 8.71 15.83 -13.86
N TYR A 13 9.51 14.89 -13.36
CA TYR A 13 9.77 13.63 -14.06
C TYR A 13 8.49 12.82 -14.30
N LEU A 14 7.61 12.72 -13.30
CA LEU A 14 6.34 11.98 -13.45
C LEU A 14 5.45 12.59 -14.53
N PHE A 15 5.31 13.92 -14.56
CA PHE A 15 4.51 14.60 -15.57
C PHE A 15 5.14 14.56 -16.97
N ASP A 16 6.47 14.64 -17.05
CA ASP A 16 7.19 14.61 -18.34
C ASP A 16 7.27 13.20 -18.96
N ASN A 17 6.96 12.14 -18.19
CA ASN A 17 7.07 10.74 -18.61
C ASN A 17 5.77 9.95 -18.40
N GLU A 18 4.62 10.58 -18.51
CA GLU A 18 3.31 9.96 -18.30
C GLU A 18 3.11 8.72 -19.21
N ASP A 19 3.50 8.80 -20.47
CA ASP A 19 3.41 7.68 -21.41
C ASP A 19 4.26 6.47 -20.96
N ALA A 20 5.42 6.70 -20.36
CA ALA A 20 6.27 5.63 -19.85
C ALA A 20 5.65 4.95 -18.61
N LEU A 21 4.92 5.70 -17.78
CA LEU A 21 4.18 5.17 -16.63
C LEU A 21 2.97 4.33 -17.04
N GLN A 22 2.45 4.54 -18.24
CA GLN A 22 1.35 3.77 -18.83
C GLN A 22 1.83 2.65 -19.77
N SER A 23 3.14 2.37 -19.79
CA SER A 23 3.69 1.29 -20.59
C SER A 23 3.26 -0.09 -20.08
N VAL A 24 3.27 -1.09 -20.97
CA VAL A 24 2.97 -2.49 -20.62
C VAL A 24 3.91 -3.01 -19.54
N GLU A 25 5.17 -2.62 -19.58
CA GLU A 25 6.19 -2.99 -18.59
C GLU A 25 5.88 -2.39 -17.22
N ALA A 26 5.48 -1.12 -17.17
CA ALA A 26 5.08 -0.47 -15.92
C ALA A 26 3.82 -1.11 -15.33
N GLU A 27 2.83 -1.42 -16.17
CA GLU A 27 1.62 -2.11 -15.75
C GLU A 27 1.93 -3.50 -15.18
N GLN A 28 2.77 -4.28 -15.83
CA GLN A 28 3.18 -5.60 -15.34
C GLN A 28 3.92 -5.51 -14.01
N ALA A 29 4.84 -4.54 -13.89
CA ALA A 29 5.56 -4.31 -12.62
C ALA A 29 4.60 -3.94 -11.49
N ALA A 30 3.65 -3.03 -11.74
CA ALA A 30 2.64 -2.66 -10.76
C ALA A 30 1.76 -3.84 -10.33
N ARG A 31 1.33 -4.69 -11.27
CA ARG A 31 0.56 -5.91 -10.98
C ARG A 31 1.34 -6.87 -10.09
N MET A 32 2.64 -7.03 -10.31
CA MET A 32 3.49 -7.90 -9.49
C MET A 32 3.65 -7.32 -8.08
N CYS A 33 3.90 -6.00 -7.93
CA CYS A 33 3.95 -5.36 -6.62
C CYS A 33 2.64 -5.51 -5.86
N ILE A 34 1.49 -5.29 -6.52
CA ILE A 34 0.17 -5.46 -5.89
C ILE A 34 -0.03 -6.89 -5.41
N LEU A 35 0.33 -7.89 -6.23
CA LEU A 35 0.19 -9.30 -5.87
C LEU A 35 1.07 -9.67 -4.68
N ASP A 36 2.32 -9.19 -4.67
CA ASP A 36 3.29 -9.41 -3.59
C ASP A 36 2.77 -8.83 -2.27
N GLU A 37 2.35 -7.57 -2.29
CA GLU A 37 1.86 -6.88 -1.10
C GLU A 37 0.57 -7.52 -0.53
N ILE A 38 -0.36 -7.91 -1.39
CA ILE A 38 -1.55 -8.65 -0.94
C ILE A 38 -1.15 -9.97 -0.30
N GLY A 39 -0.19 -10.69 -0.89
CA GLY A 39 0.35 -11.92 -0.34
C GLY A 39 0.98 -11.73 1.04
N CYS A 40 1.84 -10.72 1.17
CA CYS A 40 2.48 -10.35 2.43
C CYS A 40 1.44 -9.94 3.49
N GLY A 41 0.45 -9.14 3.12
CA GLY A 41 -0.64 -8.71 4.01
C GLY A 41 -1.50 -9.87 4.50
N ILE A 42 -1.87 -10.81 3.62
CA ILE A 42 -2.61 -12.03 3.99
C ILE A 42 -1.78 -12.89 4.95
N TYR A 43 -0.48 -13.04 4.70
CA TYR A 43 0.40 -13.76 5.60
C TYR A 43 0.52 -13.05 6.94
N GLY A 44 0.78 -11.73 6.91
CA GLY A 44 0.89 -10.89 8.10
C GLY A 44 -0.36 -10.95 8.98
N SER A 45 -1.55 -10.98 8.37
CA SER A 45 -2.83 -11.06 9.11
C SER A 45 -2.96 -12.33 9.96
N ARG A 46 -2.21 -13.38 9.65
CA ARG A 46 -2.23 -14.66 10.39
C ARG A 46 -1.20 -14.71 11.52
N THR A 47 -0.32 -13.73 11.62
CA THR A 47 0.67 -13.64 12.69
C THR A 47 0.03 -13.14 14.01
N GLN A 48 0.66 -13.46 15.13
CA GLN A 48 0.19 -12.96 16.43
C GLN A 48 0.20 -11.42 16.49
N ASP A 49 1.22 -10.79 15.93
CA ASP A 49 1.33 -9.33 15.94
C ASP A 49 0.34 -8.69 14.96
N GLY A 50 0.09 -9.32 13.80
CA GLY A 50 -0.95 -8.89 12.87
C GLY A 50 -2.35 -8.92 13.51
N GLN A 51 -2.65 -9.98 14.24
CA GLN A 51 -3.92 -10.08 14.97
C GLN A 51 -4.07 -9.01 16.07
N ARG A 52 -2.98 -8.61 16.71
CA ARG A 52 -2.97 -7.50 17.68
C ARG A 52 -3.26 -6.16 17.00
N ILE A 53 -2.66 -5.91 15.83
CA ILE A 53 -2.90 -4.70 15.03
C ILE A 53 -4.36 -4.61 14.61
N ILE A 54 -4.91 -5.70 14.05
CA ILE A 54 -6.31 -5.78 13.63
C ILE A 54 -7.25 -5.53 14.80
N LYS A 55 -6.99 -6.20 15.93
CA LYS A 55 -7.78 -6.02 17.14
C LYS A 55 -7.73 -4.58 17.65
N ALA A 56 -6.56 -3.96 17.70
CA ALA A 56 -6.41 -2.58 18.13
C ALA A 56 -7.23 -1.62 17.25
N ALA A 57 -7.21 -1.79 15.93
CA ALA A 57 -8.01 -0.99 15.01
C ALA A 57 -9.53 -1.20 15.24
N ALA A 58 -9.96 -2.44 15.47
CA ALA A 58 -11.35 -2.74 15.80
C ALA A 58 -11.78 -2.13 17.15
N ASP A 59 -10.93 -2.21 18.16
CA ASP A 59 -11.19 -1.64 19.49
C ASP A 59 -11.28 -0.09 19.46
N LEU A 60 -10.61 0.56 18.51
CA LEU A 60 -10.74 2.01 18.26
C LEU A 60 -12.07 2.38 17.57
N GLY A 61 -12.90 1.39 17.23
CA GLY A 61 -14.22 1.61 16.67
C GLY A 61 -14.23 1.95 15.17
N SER A 62 -13.14 1.62 14.44
CA SER A 62 -13.14 1.80 13.00
C SER A 62 -14.19 0.92 12.35
N CYS A 63 -15.05 1.52 11.53
CA CYS A 63 -16.03 0.83 10.71
C CYS A 63 -16.08 1.46 9.32
N GLY A 64 -16.30 0.66 8.28
CA GLY A 64 -16.32 1.09 6.89
C GLY A 64 -16.52 -0.08 5.95
N GLU A 65 -16.11 0.08 4.69
CA GLU A 65 -16.36 -0.90 3.63
C GLU A 65 -15.07 -1.45 3.02
N ILE A 66 -13.90 -0.94 3.44
CA ILE A 66 -12.61 -1.36 2.87
C ILE A 66 -12.09 -2.61 3.60
N PRO A 67 -11.79 -3.70 2.87
CA PRO A 67 -11.40 -4.96 3.48
C PRO A 67 -9.97 -4.93 4.05
N VAL A 68 -9.81 -5.58 5.19
CA VAL A 68 -8.50 -5.98 5.70
C VAL A 68 -8.15 -7.35 5.13
N TRP A 69 -7.06 -7.43 4.41
CA TRP A 69 -6.69 -8.59 3.61
C TRP A 69 -6.50 -9.86 4.45
N GLY A 70 -7.07 -10.96 3.97
CA GLY A 70 -6.99 -12.25 4.65
C GLY A 70 -7.87 -12.38 5.90
N THR A 71 -8.77 -11.42 6.14
CA THR A 71 -9.68 -11.39 7.28
C THR A 71 -11.11 -11.11 6.86
N GLY A 72 -12.06 -11.11 7.81
CA GLY A 72 -13.44 -10.66 7.58
C GLY A 72 -13.70 -9.23 8.06
N HIS A 73 -12.66 -8.48 8.45
CA HIS A 73 -12.83 -7.10 8.93
C HIS A 73 -12.96 -6.11 7.77
N LEU A 74 -13.86 -5.15 7.96
CA LEU A 74 -14.06 -4.00 7.08
C LEU A 74 -13.87 -2.73 7.91
N PHE A 75 -12.97 -1.83 7.47
CA PHE A 75 -12.68 -0.60 8.18
C PHE A 75 -12.87 0.64 7.29
N ALA A 76 -12.81 1.81 7.89
CA ALA A 76 -12.71 3.06 7.17
C ALA A 76 -11.43 3.09 6.32
N GLU A 77 -11.43 3.85 5.22
CA GLU A 77 -10.39 3.90 4.20
C GLU A 77 -8.98 4.07 4.78
N ASP A 78 -8.80 5.08 5.61
CA ASP A 78 -7.53 5.41 6.26
C ASP A 78 -7.04 4.28 7.20
N THR A 79 -7.96 3.74 7.98
CA THR A 79 -7.66 2.65 8.90
C THR A 79 -7.34 1.35 8.16
N ALA A 80 -8.10 1.01 7.11
CA ALA A 80 -7.84 -0.18 6.30
C ALA A 80 -6.50 -0.07 5.57
N ALA A 81 -6.18 1.10 4.99
CA ALA A 81 -4.88 1.34 4.35
C ALA A 81 -3.73 1.18 5.35
N MET A 82 -3.85 1.79 6.53
CA MET A 82 -2.85 1.68 7.60
C MET A 82 -2.66 0.25 8.09
N VAL A 83 -3.76 -0.46 8.35
CA VAL A 83 -3.72 -1.84 8.85
C VAL A 83 -3.12 -2.77 7.80
N ASN A 84 -3.59 -2.70 6.54
CA ASN A 84 -3.04 -3.51 5.45
C ASN A 84 -1.54 -3.24 5.24
N GLY A 85 -1.10 -1.98 5.26
CA GLY A 85 0.31 -1.64 5.16
C GLY A 85 1.15 -2.20 6.30
N ALA A 86 0.67 -2.10 7.54
CA ALA A 86 1.33 -2.69 8.69
C ALA A 86 1.40 -4.22 8.59
N LEU A 87 0.36 -4.88 8.04
CA LEU A 87 0.34 -6.32 7.82
C LEU A 87 1.32 -6.76 6.74
N CYS A 88 1.48 -5.97 5.66
CA CYS A 88 2.47 -6.24 4.60
C CYS A 88 3.87 -6.28 5.18
N HIS A 89 4.21 -5.26 5.97
CA HIS A 89 5.57 -5.06 6.46
C HIS A 89 5.94 -5.87 7.72
N ILE A 90 4.97 -6.46 8.42
CA ILE A 90 5.16 -7.04 9.76
C ILE A 90 6.23 -8.14 9.84
N ARG A 91 6.63 -8.72 8.72
CA ARG A 91 7.66 -9.76 8.62
C ARG A 91 8.81 -9.37 7.71
N GLU A 92 8.83 -8.13 7.23
CA GLU A 92 9.86 -7.64 6.29
C GLU A 92 10.03 -8.60 5.10
N LEU A 93 8.91 -9.11 4.55
CA LEU A 93 8.87 -9.98 3.37
C LEU A 93 8.45 -9.23 2.11
N ASP A 94 7.90 -8.04 2.30
CA ASP A 94 7.46 -7.10 1.28
C ASP A 94 8.64 -6.51 0.49
N ASP A 95 8.35 -5.89 -0.64
CA ASP A 95 9.34 -5.32 -1.54
C ASP A 95 10.30 -4.35 -0.84
N VAL A 96 11.55 -4.34 -1.24
CA VAL A 96 12.55 -3.41 -0.71
C VAL A 96 13.31 -2.73 -1.82
N HIS A 97 13.33 -1.41 -1.80
CA HIS A 97 14.22 -0.62 -2.63
C HIS A 97 15.63 -0.59 -2.02
N TYR A 98 16.67 -0.59 -2.84
CA TYR A 98 18.08 -0.60 -2.39
C TYR A 98 18.45 0.52 -1.40
N ALA A 99 17.65 1.59 -1.32
CA ALA A 99 17.79 2.67 -0.33
C ALA A 99 17.12 2.32 1.02
N ILE A 100 16.83 1.06 1.28
CA ILE A 100 16.18 0.57 2.51
C ILE A 100 14.79 1.21 2.69
N LEU A 101 13.96 1.17 1.66
CA LEU A 101 12.62 1.72 1.66
C LEU A 101 11.62 0.66 1.15
N HIS A 102 10.65 0.32 1.97
CA HIS A 102 9.54 -0.58 1.64
C HIS A 102 8.37 0.23 1.07
N THR A 103 8.44 0.51 -0.22
CA THR A 103 7.46 1.40 -0.88
C THR A 103 6.12 0.73 -1.10
N GLY A 104 6.12 -0.56 -1.38
CA GLY A 104 4.91 -1.34 -1.64
C GLY A 104 3.94 -1.32 -0.47
N ALA A 105 4.43 -1.60 0.75
CA ALA A 105 3.62 -1.61 1.98
C ALA A 105 2.94 -0.27 2.29
N VAL A 106 3.44 0.83 1.75
CA VAL A 106 2.84 2.17 1.91
C VAL A 106 1.93 2.52 0.74
N CYS A 107 2.41 2.32 -0.50
CA CYS A 107 1.73 2.79 -1.70
C CYS A 107 0.55 1.89 -2.09
N VAL A 108 0.74 0.56 -2.06
CA VAL A 108 -0.28 -0.38 -2.57
C VAL A 108 -1.54 -0.37 -1.71
N PRO A 109 -1.49 -0.51 -0.37
CA PRO A 109 -2.70 -0.46 0.45
C PRO A 109 -3.45 0.87 0.35
N SER A 110 -2.71 1.98 0.28
CA SER A 110 -3.29 3.32 0.17
C SER A 110 -3.98 3.52 -1.19
N ALA A 111 -3.34 3.12 -2.28
CA ALA A 111 -3.91 3.23 -3.63
C ALA A 111 -5.15 2.35 -3.79
N LEU A 112 -5.11 1.10 -3.31
CA LEU A 112 -6.25 0.19 -3.39
C LEU A 112 -7.43 0.62 -2.53
N ALA A 113 -7.18 1.16 -1.32
CA ALA A 113 -8.24 1.70 -0.47
C ALA A 113 -8.92 2.91 -1.13
N ALA A 114 -8.14 3.83 -1.72
CA ALA A 114 -8.66 4.97 -2.45
C ALA A 114 -9.44 4.55 -3.72
N ALA A 115 -8.93 3.59 -4.49
CA ALA A 115 -9.59 3.07 -5.68
C ALA A 115 -10.94 2.44 -5.35
N GLN A 116 -11.01 1.61 -4.30
CA GLN A 116 -12.27 1.00 -3.87
C GLN A 116 -13.32 2.02 -3.43
N ARG A 117 -12.89 3.11 -2.79
CA ARG A 117 -13.80 4.21 -2.44
C ARG A 117 -14.35 4.93 -3.67
N CYS A 118 -13.58 5.03 -4.72
CA CYS A 118 -13.95 5.72 -5.97
C CYS A 118 -14.67 4.80 -6.97
N ASP A 119 -14.98 3.54 -6.61
CA ASP A 119 -15.54 2.53 -7.51
C ASP A 119 -14.70 2.35 -8.80
N SER A 120 -13.38 2.40 -8.70
CA SER A 120 -12.42 2.38 -9.81
C SER A 120 -11.73 1.03 -9.94
#